data_029cb175f5802d53732637109648513b
#
_entry.id   029cb175f5802d53732637109648513b
#
_cell.length_a   1.000
_cell.length_b   1.000
_cell.length_c   1.000
_cell.angle_alpha   90.00
_cell.angle_beta   90.00
_cell.angle_gamma   90.00
#
_symmetry.space_group_name_H-M   'P 1'
#
loop_
_entity.id
_entity.type
_entity.pdbx_description
1 polymer ?
#
loop_
_entity_poly.entity_id
_entity_poly.type
_entity_poly.pdbx_seq_one_letter_code
_entity_poly.pdbx_strand_id
1 'polypeptide(L)'
;SGRSPIASTPSPISTPRSIVTDIWRRWRRLANLLLLLSAVTSYFLVPLFLDRQYLNRSVWHTSTMYDSHGHSAVLLGLIEGNIFDFDRFPSLTILVFVGFVICFLRWRKERYLIPVAIFSLWLLLYFGRATWGPLIDLLPMSRQLHMHRFIAGVHLGGICLMAIALAAPWRWAVARKNLWYVAGALALTSLVLLPVYIERKS
;
A
#
# COMPACT_ATOMS: atom_id res chain seq x y z
N SER A 1 59.38 13.00 4.03
CA SER A 1 58.13 12.29 3.62
C SER A 1 56.97 13.11 4.09
N GLY A 2 56.57 14.14 3.29
CA GLY A 2 55.43 15.01 3.58
C GLY A 2 54.18 14.50 2.89
N ARG A 3 53.18 14.10 3.66
CA ARG A 3 51.83 13.92 3.19
C ARG A 3 51.10 15.26 3.25
N SER A 4 50.78 15.86 2.07
CA SER A 4 49.90 17.01 1.97
C SER A 4 48.47 16.62 2.39
N PRO A 5 47.78 17.46 3.19
CA PRO A 5 46.41 17.20 3.59
C PRO A 5 45.51 17.34 2.35
N ILE A 6 44.73 16.28 2.04
CA ILE A 6 43.69 16.28 1.03
C ILE A 6 42.62 17.27 1.49
N ALA A 7 42.55 18.42 0.83
CA ALA A 7 41.48 19.38 1.04
C ALA A 7 40.13 18.73 0.69
N SER A 8 39.25 18.57 1.70
CA SER A 8 37.88 18.15 1.51
C SER A 8 37.14 19.22 0.71
N THR A 9 36.85 18.92 -0.55
CA THR A 9 35.97 19.75 -1.36
C THR A 9 34.58 19.84 -0.71
N PRO A 10 34.10 21.06 -0.39
CA PRO A 10 32.74 21.20 0.15
C PRO A 10 31.72 20.68 -0.85
N SER A 11 30.78 19.86 -0.36
CA SER A 11 29.65 19.39 -1.17
C SER A 11 28.89 20.56 -1.76
N PRO A 12 28.52 20.56 -3.05
CA PRO A 12 27.80 21.66 -3.67
C PRO A 12 26.46 21.87 -2.94
N ILE A 13 26.31 23.03 -2.31
CA ILE A 13 25.05 23.49 -1.71
C ILE A 13 24.05 23.55 -2.85
N SER A 14 22.99 22.75 -2.79
CA SER A 14 21.92 22.73 -3.78
C SER A 14 21.27 24.11 -3.85
N THR A 15 21.48 24.82 -4.93
CA THR A 15 20.89 26.15 -5.18
C THR A 15 19.36 26.01 -5.32
N PRO A 16 18.56 26.99 -4.84
CA PRO A 16 17.08 26.95 -4.93
C PRO A 16 16.57 26.68 -6.35
N ARG A 17 17.28 27.12 -7.38
CA ARG A 17 16.98 26.85 -8.79
C ARG A 17 17.01 25.36 -9.15
N SER A 18 17.89 24.57 -8.53
CA SER A 18 17.96 23.13 -8.81
C SER A 18 16.75 22.38 -8.25
N ILE A 19 16.21 22.80 -7.11
CA ILE A 19 15.04 22.19 -6.47
C ILE A 19 13.80 22.41 -7.33
N VAL A 20 13.57 23.63 -7.82
CA VAL A 20 12.41 23.96 -8.67
C VAL A 20 12.44 23.17 -9.99
N THR A 21 13.62 23.09 -10.63
CA THR A 21 13.76 22.32 -11.89
C THR A 21 13.54 20.82 -11.68
N ASP A 22 13.95 20.28 -10.55
CA ASP A 22 13.73 18.85 -10.22
C ASP A 22 12.26 18.56 -9.91
N ILE A 23 11.58 19.45 -9.20
CA ILE A 23 10.14 19.36 -8.96
C ILE A 23 9.40 19.42 -10.30
N TRP A 24 9.71 20.40 -11.17
CA TRP A 24 9.08 20.53 -12.48
C TRP A 24 9.28 19.30 -13.36
N ARG A 25 10.49 18.71 -13.35
CA ARG A 25 10.79 17.48 -14.08
C ARG A 25 9.97 16.29 -13.56
N ARG A 26 9.80 16.16 -12.24
CA ARG A 26 8.96 15.13 -11.63
C ARG A 26 7.49 15.30 -12.01
N TRP A 27 6.97 16.52 -11.94
CA TRP A 27 5.61 16.84 -12.36
C TRP A 27 5.36 16.54 -13.83
N ARG A 28 6.27 16.91 -14.72
CA ARG A 28 6.17 16.60 -16.15
C ARG A 28 6.15 15.09 -16.40
N ARG A 29 6.97 14.31 -15.71
CA ARG A 29 6.96 12.85 -15.81
C ARG A 29 5.63 12.27 -15.31
N LEU A 30 5.12 12.74 -14.18
CA LEU A 30 3.82 12.34 -13.65
C LEU A 30 2.68 12.66 -14.62
N ALA A 31 2.67 13.88 -15.17
CA ALA A 31 1.68 14.30 -16.16
C ALA A 31 1.72 13.43 -17.42
N ASN A 32 2.91 13.12 -17.94
CA ASN A 32 3.06 12.23 -19.08
C ASN A 32 2.57 10.82 -18.79
N LEU A 33 2.86 10.27 -17.60
CA LEU A 33 2.37 8.97 -17.18
C LEU A 33 0.84 8.94 -17.04
N LEU A 34 0.24 9.99 -16.46
CA LEU A 34 -1.20 10.13 -16.35
C LEU A 34 -1.87 10.27 -17.72
N LEU A 35 -1.28 11.02 -18.62
CA LEU A 35 -1.77 11.18 -19.98
C LEU A 35 -1.71 9.84 -20.74
N LEU A 36 -0.60 9.13 -20.66
CA LEU A 36 -0.45 7.81 -21.26
C LEU A 36 -1.44 6.82 -20.68
N LEU A 37 -1.58 6.79 -19.35
CA LEU A 37 -2.55 5.94 -18.67
C LEU A 37 -3.97 6.27 -19.13
N SER A 38 -4.34 7.56 -19.18
CA SER A 38 -5.65 8.00 -19.67
C SER A 38 -5.88 7.61 -21.12
N ALA A 39 -4.87 7.70 -21.97
CA ALA A 39 -4.96 7.29 -23.37
C ALA A 39 -5.18 5.78 -23.50
N VAL A 40 -4.44 4.96 -22.74
CA VAL A 40 -4.60 3.50 -22.75
C VAL A 40 -5.94 3.08 -22.17
N THR A 41 -6.39 3.73 -21.08
CA THR A 41 -7.66 3.39 -20.44
C THR A 41 -8.87 4.03 -21.10
N SER A 42 -8.68 4.96 -22.06
CA SER A 42 -9.78 5.65 -22.76
C SER A 42 -10.73 4.69 -23.47
N TYR A 43 -10.21 3.60 -24.01
CA TYR A 43 -11.03 2.55 -24.62
C TYR A 43 -12.14 2.02 -23.68
N PHE A 44 -11.86 1.97 -22.39
CA PHE A 44 -12.83 1.55 -21.38
C PHE A 44 -13.56 2.74 -20.74
N LEU A 45 -12.85 3.81 -20.42
CA LEU A 45 -13.40 4.96 -19.70
C LEU A 45 -14.37 5.79 -20.53
N VAL A 46 -14.12 5.94 -21.84
CA VAL A 46 -14.98 6.76 -22.72
C VAL A 46 -16.37 6.13 -22.86
N PRO A 47 -16.54 4.85 -23.23
CA PRO A 47 -17.84 4.20 -23.23
C PRO A 47 -18.52 4.23 -21.85
N LEU A 48 -17.78 3.90 -20.78
CA LEU A 48 -18.33 3.93 -19.43
C LEU A 48 -18.89 5.30 -19.05
N PHE A 49 -18.22 6.38 -19.46
CA PHE A 49 -18.68 7.74 -19.18
C PHE A 49 -19.87 8.14 -20.03
N LEU A 50 -19.89 7.76 -21.32
CA LEU A 50 -20.99 8.04 -22.23
C LEU A 50 -22.25 7.27 -21.82
N ASP A 51 -22.09 6.01 -21.45
CA ASP A 51 -23.18 5.10 -21.11
C ASP A 51 -23.55 5.12 -19.62
N ARG A 52 -23.01 6.08 -18.85
CA ARG A 52 -23.26 6.20 -17.39
C ARG A 52 -24.74 6.23 -17.01
N GLN A 53 -25.61 6.69 -17.89
CA GLN A 53 -27.06 6.72 -17.68
C GLN A 53 -27.69 5.33 -17.65
N TYR A 54 -27.04 4.34 -18.29
CA TYR A 54 -27.48 2.95 -18.32
C TYR A 54 -26.86 2.11 -17.19
N LEU A 55 -25.97 2.72 -16.36
CA LEU A 55 -25.44 2.05 -15.19
C LEU A 55 -26.57 1.77 -14.20
N ASN A 56 -27.02 0.51 -14.19
CA ASN A 56 -28.13 0.08 -13.36
C ASN A 56 -27.66 -0.02 -11.88
N ARG A 57 -28.43 0.60 -10.99
CA ARG A 57 -28.31 0.36 -9.56
C ARG A 57 -29.08 -0.92 -9.24
N SER A 58 -28.37 -2.02 -9.06
CA SER A 58 -29.00 -3.26 -8.68
C SER A 58 -29.72 -3.10 -7.34
N VAL A 59 -30.94 -3.61 -7.25
CA VAL A 59 -31.74 -3.65 -6.01
C VAL A 59 -31.04 -4.48 -4.92
N TRP A 60 -30.13 -5.36 -5.32
CA TRP A 60 -29.35 -6.22 -4.43
C TRP A 60 -28.12 -5.55 -3.82
N HIS A 61 -27.81 -4.31 -4.20
CA HIS A 61 -26.71 -3.57 -3.60
C HIS A 61 -27.15 -3.02 -2.24
N THR A 62 -26.55 -3.55 -1.18
CA THR A 62 -26.75 -3.05 0.17
C THR A 62 -26.07 -1.69 0.37
N SER A 63 -26.53 -0.89 1.33
CA SER A 63 -25.89 0.40 1.68
C SER A 63 -24.42 0.23 2.03
N THR A 64 -24.03 -0.85 2.68
CA THR A 64 -22.63 -1.16 3.02
C THR A 64 -21.71 -1.33 1.81
N MET A 65 -22.24 -1.80 0.67
CA MET A 65 -21.46 -1.88 -0.57
C MET A 65 -21.14 -0.50 -1.15
N TYR A 66 -22.09 0.45 -1.04
CA TYR A 66 -21.88 1.81 -1.50
C TYR A 66 -21.07 2.64 -0.52
N ASP A 67 -21.41 2.57 0.77
CA ASP A 67 -20.92 3.51 1.78
C ASP A 67 -19.72 3.00 2.56
N SER A 68 -19.44 1.68 2.47
CA SER A 68 -18.49 0.96 3.33
C SER A 68 -18.93 0.94 4.79
N HIS A 69 -18.04 0.52 5.68
CA HIS A 69 -18.36 0.24 7.09
C HIS A 69 -18.01 1.39 8.06
N GLY A 70 -17.33 2.42 7.57
CA GLY A 70 -16.80 3.49 8.43
C GLY A 70 -15.49 3.12 9.11
N HIS A 71 -14.78 4.14 9.62
CA HIS A 71 -13.44 3.97 10.19
C HIS A 71 -13.41 3.05 11.41
N SER A 72 -14.39 3.15 12.30
CA SER A 72 -14.43 2.34 13.54
C SER A 72 -14.54 0.84 13.24
N ALA A 73 -15.48 0.44 12.38
CA ALA A 73 -15.67 -0.95 12.01
C ALA A 73 -14.49 -1.50 11.19
N VAL A 74 -13.92 -0.68 10.29
CA VAL A 74 -12.75 -1.08 9.48
C VAL A 74 -11.52 -1.24 10.36
N LEU A 75 -11.26 -0.33 11.30
CA LEU A 75 -10.12 -0.45 12.21
C LEU A 75 -10.28 -1.63 13.17
N LEU A 76 -11.48 -1.86 13.68
CA LEU A 76 -11.77 -3.02 14.51
C LEU A 76 -11.52 -4.31 13.72
N GLY A 77 -12.08 -4.43 12.53
CA GLY A 77 -11.86 -5.58 11.66
C GLY A 77 -10.39 -5.78 11.25
N LEU A 78 -9.60 -4.68 11.17
CA LEU A 78 -8.16 -4.77 10.95
C LEU A 78 -7.43 -5.35 12.18
N ILE A 79 -7.83 -4.96 13.39
CA ILE A 79 -7.22 -5.44 14.64
C ILE A 79 -7.61 -6.90 14.90
N GLU A 80 -8.87 -7.25 14.66
CA GLU A 80 -9.40 -8.60 14.82
C GLU A 80 -8.91 -9.59 13.76
N GLY A 81 -8.31 -9.09 12.66
CA GLY A 81 -7.83 -9.93 11.56
C GLY A 81 -8.87 -10.19 10.46
N ASN A 82 -10.09 -9.69 10.60
CA ASN A 82 -11.17 -9.96 9.66
C ASN A 82 -10.91 -9.47 8.23
N ILE A 83 -10.02 -8.48 8.06
CA ILE A 83 -9.68 -7.94 6.73
C ILE A 83 -8.72 -8.86 5.96
N PHE A 84 -7.77 -9.51 6.63
CA PHE A 84 -6.75 -10.33 5.98
C PHE A 84 -6.89 -11.82 6.24
N ASP A 85 -7.37 -12.20 7.42
CA ASP A 85 -7.43 -13.60 7.85
C ASP A 85 -8.86 -14.18 7.86
N PHE A 86 -9.91 -13.35 7.67
CA PHE A 86 -11.31 -13.79 7.52
C PHE A 86 -11.76 -14.73 8.65
N ASP A 87 -11.74 -14.24 9.90
CA ASP A 87 -12.08 -14.98 11.12
C ASP A 87 -11.17 -16.19 11.43
N ARG A 88 -9.98 -16.25 10.80
CA ARG A 88 -8.96 -17.24 11.06
C ARG A 88 -7.90 -16.73 12.03
N PHE A 89 -6.90 -17.57 12.30
CA PHE A 89 -5.75 -17.11 13.09
C PHE A 89 -5.06 -15.93 12.41
N PRO A 90 -4.85 -14.77 13.11
CA PRO A 90 -4.48 -13.49 12.51
C PRO A 90 -3.01 -13.42 12.07
N SER A 91 -2.49 -14.45 11.40
CA SER A 91 -1.10 -14.53 10.97
C SER A 91 -0.75 -13.50 9.88
N LEU A 92 -1.64 -13.29 8.91
CA LEU A 92 -1.43 -12.31 7.85
C LEU A 92 -1.53 -10.88 8.39
N THR A 93 -2.48 -10.63 9.27
CA THR A 93 -2.62 -9.34 9.97
C THR A 93 -1.37 -8.99 10.76
N ILE A 94 -0.81 -9.94 11.52
CA ILE A 94 0.44 -9.76 12.26
C ILE A 94 1.58 -9.40 11.29
N LEU A 95 1.69 -10.10 10.15
CA LEU A 95 2.71 -9.80 9.14
C LEU A 95 2.54 -8.39 8.56
N VAL A 96 1.31 -7.94 8.30
CA VAL A 96 1.03 -6.56 7.84
C VAL A 96 1.53 -5.56 8.87
N PHE A 97 1.19 -5.74 10.15
CA PHE A 97 1.65 -4.86 11.22
C PHE A 97 3.18 -4.83 11.36
N VAL A 98 3.83 -5.99 11.35
CA VAL A 98 5.30 -6.07 11.40
C VAL A 98 5.92 -5.36 10.19
N GLY A 99 5.38 -5.58 9.00
CA GLY A 99 5.83 -4.91 7.78
C GLY A 99 5.64 -3.39 7.86
N PHE A 100 4.50 -2.94 8.37
CA PHE A 100 4.22 -1.53 8.59
C PHE A 100 5.23 -0.89 9.54
N VAL A 101 5.50 -1.52 10.69
CA VAL A 101 6.50 -1.05 11.66
C VAL A 101 7.89 -0.98 11.04
N ILE A 102 8.33 -2.02 10.30
CA ILE A 102 9.63 -2.03 9.62
C ILE A 102 9.73 -0.88 8.62
N CYS A 103 8.68 -0.64 7.85
CA CYS A 103 8.64 0.45 6.88
C CYS A 103 8.62 1.81 7.57
N PHE A 104 7.85 1.96 8.63
CA PHE A 104 7.75 3.19 9.41
C PHE A 104 9.09 3.56 10.07
N LEU A 105 9.79 2.61 10.66
CA LEU A 105 11.13 2.83 11.23
C LEU A 105 12.17 3.23 10.17
N ARG A 106 11.92 2.89 8.90
CA ARG A 106 12.81 3.18 7.76
C ARG A 106 12.22 4.18 6.76
N TRP A 107 11.24 4.96 7.17
CA TRP A 107 10.47 5.88 6.34
C TRP A 107 11.30 6.86 5.50
N ARG A 108 12.52 7.20 5.95
CA ARG A 108 13.44 8.07 5.21
C ARG A 108 13.91 7.51 3.86
N LYS A 109 13.70 6.20 3.61
CA LYS A 109 14.05 5.55 2.36
C LYS A 109 12.79 5.37 1.52
N GLU A 110 12.73 5.96 0.35
CA GLU A 110 11.55 5.97 -0.55
C GLU A 110 10.93 4.58 -0.76
N ARG A 111 11.77 3.54 -0.91
CA ARG A 111 11.31 2.16 -1.10
C ARG A 111 10.45 1.60 0.04
N TYR A 112 10.54 2.17 1.25
CA TYR A 112 9.71 1.76 2.39
C TYR A 112 8.51 2.68 2.56
N LEU A 113 8.59 3.92 2.06
CA LEU A 113 7.48 4.86 2.11
C LEU A 113 6.34 4.45 1.16
N ILE A 114 6.68 3.94 -0.02
CA ILE A 114 5.69 3.58 -1.05
C ILE A 114 4.67 2.55 -0.56
N PRO A 115 5.04 1.39 0.02
CA PRO A 115 4.07 0.42 0.53
C PRO A 115 3.18 0.98 1.63
N VAL A 116 3.74 1.78 2.54
CA VAL A 116 2.96 2.44 3.60
C VAL A 116 1.97 3.43 3.01
N ALA A 117 2.42 4.24 2.04
CA ALA A 117 1.56 5.24 1.40
C ALA A 117 0.40 4.56 0.64
N ILE A 118 0.68 3.49 -0.11
CA ILE A 118 -0.36 2.72 -0.81
C ILE A 118 -1.34 2.14 0.19
N PHE A 119 -0.86 1.42 1.20
CA PHE A 119 -1.71 0.82 2.22
C PHE A 119 -2.59 1.85 2.92
N SER A 120 -1.97 2.95 3.42
CA SER A 120 -2.69 3.99 4.14
C SER A 120 -3.70 4.72 3.25
N LEU A 121 -3.35 5.04 2.01
CA LEU A 121 -4.26 5.70 1.08
C LEU A 121 -5.52 4.85 0.82
N TRP A 122 -5.34 3.57 0.49
CA TRP A 122 -6.46 2.68 0.22
C TRP A 122 -7.28 2.38 1.47
N LEU A 123 -6.63 2.29 2.64
CA LEU A 123 -7.34 2.12 3.91
C LEU A 123 -8.21 3.34 4.23
N LEU A 124 -7.69 4.55 4.03
CA LEU A 124 -8.45 5.80 4.19
C LEU A 124 -9.65 5.86 3.24
N LEU A 125 -9.47 5.49 1.97
CA LEU A 125 -10.57 5.43 1.01
C LEU A 125 -11.59 4.33 1.38
N TYR A 126 -11.13 3.21 1.94
CA TYR A 126 -11.98 2.11 2.37
C TYR A 126 -12.87 2.48 3.58
N PHE A 127 -12.53 3.49 4.38
CA PHE A 127 -13.45 4.01 5.40
C PHE A 127 -14.77 4.49 4.80
N GLY A 128 -14.76 4.92 3.55
CA GLY A 128 -15.95 5.24 2.77
C GLY A 128 -16.73 6.47 3.24
N ARG A 129 -17.97 6.56 2.73
CA ARG A 129 -18.85 7.70 3.01
C ARG A 129 -19.26 7.82 4.46
N ALA A 130 -19.37 6.72 5.17
CA ALA A 130 -19.69 6.70 6.59
C ALA A 130 -18.70 7.53 7.44
N THR A 131 -17.44 7.68 6.97
CA THR A 131 -16.42 8.48 7.65
C THR A 131 -16.23 9.85 7.01
N TRP A 132 -16.11 9.89 5.69
CA TRP A 132 -15.70 11.10 4.97
C TRP A 132 -16.89 11.99 4.55
N GLY A 133 -18.13 11.46 4.59
CA GLY A 133 -19.33 12.21 4.22
C GLY A 133 -19.21 12.90 2.87
N PRO A 134 -19.47 14.21 2.80
CA PRO A 134 -19.44 14.98 1.55
C PRO A 134 -18.06 15.06 0.88
N LEU A 135 -16.96 14.79 1.62
CA LEU A 135 -15.61 14.82 1.02
C LEU A 135 -15.43 13.78 -0.08
N ILE A 136 -16.18 12.69 -0.02
CA ILE A 136 -16.18 11.68 -1.10
C ILE A 136 -16.74 12.25 -2.41
N ASP A 137 -17.60 13.26 -2.36
CA ASP A 137 -18.19 13.86 -3.54
C ASP A 137 -17.17 14.66 -4.38
N LEU A 138 -15.99 14.93 -3.84
CA LEU A 138 -14.85 15.47 -4.59
C LEU A 138 -14.23 14.44 -5.56
N LEU A 139 -14.49 13.15 -5.35
CA LEU A 139 -14.01 12.12 -6.27
C LEU A 139 -14.87 12.11 -7.55
N PRO A 140 -14.25 11.98 -8.72
CA PRO A 140 -14.99 11.84 -9.96
C PRO A 140 -15.86 10.59 -9.90
N MET A 141 -17.12 10.70 -10.35
CA MET A 141 -18.12 9.62 -10.32
C MET A 141 -18.39 9.07 -8.90
N SER A 142 -18.25 9.88 -7.86
CA SER A 142 -18.42 9.48 -6.45
C SER A 142 -19.70 8.69 -6.22
N ARG A 143 -20.82 9.11 -6.83
CA ARG A 143 -22.14 8.46 -6.68
C ARG A 143 -22.23 7.04 -7.24
N GLN A 144 -21.35 6.67 -8.17
CA GLN A 144 -21.26 5.33 -8.77
C GLN A 144 -20.17 4.46 -8.12
N LEU A 145 -19.29 5.06 -7.31
CA LEU A 145 -18.21 4.34 -6.66
C LEU A 145 -18.74 3.50 -5.50
N HIS A 146 -18.44 2.21 -5.57
CA HIS A 146 -18.68 1.26 -4.49
C HIS A 146 -17.48 1.29 -3.54
N MET A 147 -17.62 1.93 -2.39
CA MET A 147 -16.50 2.15 -1.46
C MET A 147 -15.90 0.85 -0.93
N HIS A 148 -16.70 -0.22 -0.77
CA HIS A 148 -16.20 -1.52 -0.33
C HIS A 148 -15.14 -2.12 -1.27
N ARG A 149 -15.11 -1.74 -2.56
CA ARG A 149 -14.11 -2.24 -3.51
C ARG A 149 -12.71 -1.74 -3.23
N PHE A 150 -12.57 -0.68 -2.47
CA PHE A 150 -11.24 -0.19 -2.07
C PHE A 150 -10.50 -1.15 -1.14
N ILE A 151 -11.18 -2.17 -0.59
CA ILE A 151 -10.54 -3.28 0.11
C ILE A 151 -9.48 -3.98 -0.74
N ALA A 152 -9.67 -4.07 -2.06
CA ALA A 152 -8.68 -4.65 -2.96
C ALA A 152 -7.34 -3.89 -2.93
N GLY A 153 -7.40 -2.57 -2.83
CA GLY A 153 -6.21 -1.73 -2.68
C GLY A 153 -5.55 -1.89 -1.30
N VAL A 154 -6.36 -2.09 -0.25
CA VAL A 154 -5.86 -2.41 1.11
C VAL A 154 -5.11 -3.74 1.08
N HIS A 155 -5.69 -4.77 0.43
CA HIS A 155 -5.02 -6.07 0.27
C HIS A 155 -3.72 -5.94 -0.52
N LEU A 156 -3.70 -5.17 -1.61
CA LEU A 156 -2.48 -4.93 -2.40
C LEU A 156 -1.37 -4.30 -1.55
N GLY A 157 -1.70 -3.24 -0.81
CA GLY A 157 -0.77 -2.60 0.13
C GLY A 157 -0.32 -3.56 1.24
N GLY A 158 -1.26 -4.34 1.79
CA GLY A 158 -0.99 -5.36 2.81
C GLY A 158 -0.03 -6.45 2.32
N ILE A 159 -0.20 -6.96 1.09
CA ILE A 159 0.71 -7.94 0.48
C ILE A 159 2.14 -7.39 0.39
N CYS A 160 2.30 -6.13 -0.02
CA CYS A 160 3.61 -5.49 -0.05
C CYS A 160 4.25 -5.40 1.35
N LEU A 161 3.47 -5.07 2.36
CA LEU A 161 3.93 -5.01 3.75
C LEU A 161 4.30 -6.40 4.29
N MET A 162 3.46 -7.42 4.05
CA MET A 162 3.75 -8.81 4.40
C MET A 162 5.04 -9.32 3.75
N ALA A 163 5.25 -9.02 2.47
CA ALA A 163 6.47 -9.40 1.76
C ALA A 163 7.72 -8.77 2.41
N ILE A 164 7.64 -7.50 2.86
CA ILE A 164 8.74 -6.84 3.58
C ILE A 164 8.98 -7.50 4.94
N ALA A 165 7.91 -7.84 5.67
CA ALA A 165 8.01 -8.53 6.96
C ALA A 165 8.70 -9.89 6.82
N LEU A 166 8.27 -10.69 5.84
CA LEU A 166 8.86 -12.00 5.55
C LEU A 166 10.31 -11.90 5.05
N ALA A 167 10.64 -10.89 4.25
CA ALA A 167 12.00 -10.70 3.74
C ALA A 167 12.99 -10.21 4.81
N ALA A 168 12.52 -9.60 5.90
CA ALA A 168 13.39 -9.01 6.91
C ALA A 168 14.30 -10.04 7.63
N PRO A 169 13.80 -11.17 8.17
CA PRO A 169 14.63 -12.19 8.81
C PRO A 169 15.61 -12.84 7.83
N TRP A 170 15.20 -13.05 6.59
CA TRP A 170 16.08 -13.59 5.54
C TRP A 170 17.24 -12.68 5.22
N ARG A 171 16.99 -11.40 5.06
CA ARG A 171 18.03 -10.39 4.82
C ARG A 171 19.02 -10.32 5.95
N TRP A 172 18.53 -10.41 7.18
CA TRP A 172 19.39 -10.42 8.37
C TRP A 172 20.22 -11.71 8.46
N ALA A 173 19.61 -12.87 8.23
CA ALA A 173 20.26 -14.18 8.24
C ALA A 173 21.38 -14.29 7.19
N VAL A 174 21.10 -13.89 5.96
CA VAL A 174 22.08 -13.90 4.86
C VAL A 174 23.26 -12.96 5.16
N ALA A 175 23.01 -11.78 5.76
CA ALA A 175 24.04 -10.84 6.12
C ALA A 175 25.04 -11.41 7.18
N ARG A 176 24.61 -12.35 8.02
CA ARG A 176 25.43 -13.01 9.04
C ARG A 176 26.32 -14.15 8.51
N LYS A 177 26.10 -14.59 7.25
CA LYS A 177 26.86 -15.67 6.60
C LYS A 177 26.97 -16.98 7.43
N ASN A 178 26.01 -17.25 8.29
CA ASN A 178 25.98 -18.43 9.15
C ASN A 178 24.70 -19.24 8.88
N LEU A 179 24.87 -20.54 8.62
CA LEU A 179 23.79 -21.46 8.25
C LEU A 179 22.70 -21.56 9.33
N TRP A 180 23.07 -21.44 10.61
CA TRP A 180 22.10 -21.49 11.71
C TRP A 180 21.07 -20.34 11.66
N TYR A 181 21.49 -19.13 11.25
CA TYR A 181 20.55 -18.01 11.10
C TYR A 181 19.62 -18.20 9.90
N VAL A 182 20.10 -18.85 8.84
CA VAL A 182 19.26 -19.19 7.66
C VAL A 182 18.25 -20.26 8.06
N ALA A 183 18.66 -21.28 8.79
CA ALA A 183 17.74 -22.29 9.33
C ALA A 183 16.69 -21.69 10.27
N GLY A 184 17.09 -20.75 11.13
CA GLY A 184 16.17 -20.00 12.00
C GLY A 184 15.17 -19.15 11.21
N ALA A 185 15.60 -18.47 10.15
CA ALA A 185 14.71 -17.69 9.28
C ALA A 185 13.71 -18.59 8.55
N LEU A 186 14.15 -19.77 8.10
CA LEU A 186 13.30 -20.79 7.48
C LEU A 186 12.24 -21.30 8.47
N ALA A 187 12.67 -21.70 9.68
CA ALA A 187 11.77 -22.18 10.72
C ALA A 187 10.72 -21.12 11.10
N LEU A 188 11.14 -19.85 11.27
CA LEU A 188 10.24 -18.73 11.56
C LEU A 188 9.22 -18.53 10.44
N THR A 189 9.67 -18.51 9.18
CA THR A 189 8.80 -18.35 8.02
C THR A 189 7.79 -19.49 7.93
N SER A 190 8.24 -20.74 8.14
CA SER A 190 7.37 -21.91 8.14
C SER A 190 6.35 -21.86 9.28
N LEU A 191 6.76 -21.45 10.48
CA LEU A 191 5.87 -21.35 11.64
C LEU A 191 4.77 -20.30 11.40
N VAL A 192 5.11 -19.15 10.83
CA VAL A 192 4.15 -18.06 10.56
C VAL A 192 3.16 -18.44 9.45
N LEU A 193 3.61 -19.19 8.43
CA LEU A 193 2.77 -19.60 7.31
C LEU A 193 2.01 -20.92 7.56
N LEU A 194 2.38 -21.66 8.60
CA LEU A 194 1.75 -22.95 8.95
C LEU A 194 0.23 -22.86 9.16
N PRO A 195 -0.31 -21.88 9.92
CA PRO A 195 -1.75 -21.72 10.09
C PRO A 195 -2.49 -21.56 8.77
N VAL A 196 -1.96 -20.67 7.87
CA VAL A 196 -2.53 -20.44 6.55
C VAL A 196 -2.59 -21.71 5.70
N TYR A 197 -1.57 -22.56 5.83
CA TYR A 197 -1.51 -23.82 5.09
C TYR A 197 -2.47 -24.88 5.65
N ILE A 198 -2.56 -24.99 6.96
CA ILE A 198 -3.44 -25.97 7.63
C ILE A 198 -4.91 -25.67 7.34
N GLU A 199 -5.30 -24.41 7.50
CA GLU A 199 -6.67 -23.96 7.30
C GLU A 199 -7.16 -24.02 5.84
N ARG A 200 -6.23 -24.05 4.87
CA ARG A 200 -6.59 -24.25 3.46
C ARG A 200 -7.15 -25.66 3.20
N LYS A 201 -6.84 -26.64 4.05
CA LYS A 201 -7.25 -28.04 3.87
C LYS A 201 -8.54 -28.41 4.61
N SER A 202 -9.00 -27.57 5.52
CA SER A 202 -10.29 -27.71 6.21
C SER A 202 -11.41 -27.01 5.44
#